data_1a96f96e2075d253010864bb71662fd2
#
_entry.id   1a96f96e2075d253010864bb71662fd2
#
_cell.length_a   1.000
_cell.length_b   1.000
_cell.length_c   1.000
_cell.angle_alpha   90.00
_cell.angle_beta   90.00
_cell.angle_gamma   90.00
#
_symmetry.space_group_name_H-M   'P 1'
#
loop_
_entity.id
_entity.type
_entity.pdbx_description
1 polymer ?
#
loop_
_entity_poly.entity_id
_entity_poly.type
_entity_poly.pdbx_seq_one_letter_code
_entity_poly.pdbx_strand_id
1 'polypeptide(L)'
;VPPSRANIAAYLDELIRRRDYDAARYGYLQLLPPDQLNDVGLISNADFDKPPFGGPFDWHIKGGSGVKAEIVSQQDRPKDRALLLQFGSGRTSFEVLQYLMLTPGRYNFSVEARGEFTGPRGLVWRLVCVDDKRKLGETPMFLGQAESWVEMPALFSVPADCPVQVLTLLLDARAPSEQMASGAVWYDNMKITREESKTVVAPPMSPTTRSGNGK
;
A
#
# COMPACT_ATOMS: atom_id res chain seq x y z
N VAL A 1 0.54 18.76 -29.89
CA VAL A 1 0.35 19.17 -28.50
C VAL A 1 0.62 17.92 -27.63
N PRO A 2 1.52 17.96 -26.64
CA PRO A 2 1.74 16.82 -25.77
C PRO A 2 0.44 16.46 -25.04
N PRO A 3 0.19 15.17 -24.76
CA PRO A 3 -1.01 14.74 -24.06
C PRO A 3 -1.03 15.33 -22.63
N SER A 4 -2.22 15.67 -22.15
CA SER A 4 -2.38 16.15 -20.77
C SER A 4 -2.10 15.01 -19.76
N ARG A 5 -1.71 15.35 -18.53
CA ARG A 5 -1.53 14.35 -17.45
C ARG A 5 -2.77 13.47 -17.26
N ALA A 6 -3.97 14.06 -17.34
CA ALA A 6 -5.22 13.31 -17.22
C ALA A 6 -5.40 12.28 -18.35
N ASN A 7 -5.02 12.62 -19.59
CA ASN A 7 -5.10 11.69 -20.72
C ASN A 7 -4.12 10.53 -20.56
N ILE A 8 -2.94 10.82 -20.00
CA ILE A 8 -1.93 9.80 -19.73
C ILE A 8 -2.38 8.88 -18.62
N ALA A 9 -2.89 9.40 -17.51
CA ALA A 9 -3.44 8.59 -16.42
C ALA A 9 -4.55 7.66 -16.95
N ALA A 10 -5.49 8.18 -17.73
CA ALA A 10 -6.55 7.37 -18.34
C ALA A 10 -6.01 6.27 -19.28
N TYR A 11 -4.93 6.55 -20.02
CA TYR A 11 -4.27 5.54 -20.85
C TYR A 11 -3.62 4.43 -20.00
N LEU A 12 -2.94 4.79 -18.91
CA LEU A 12 -2.34 3.82 -17.99
C LEU A 12 -3.41 2.95 -17.30
N ASP A 13 -4.53 3.56 -16.91
CA ASP A 13 -5.68 2.83 -16.34
C ASP A 13 -6.28 1.83 -17.35
N GLU A 14 -6.30 2.20 -18.65
CA GLU A 14 -6.72 1.28 -19.72
C GLU A 14 -5.77 0.10 -19.86
N LEU A 15 -4.45 0.32 -19.76
CA LEU A 15 -3.47 -0.76 -19.79
C LEU A 15 -3.67 -1.72 -18.60
N ILE A 16 -3.92 -1.19 -17.40
CA ILE A 16 -4.26 -2.01 -16.21
C ILE A 16 -5.52 -2.85 -16.47
N ARG A 17 -6.58 -2.26 -17.04
CA ARG A 17 -7.81 -3.00 -17.36
C ARG A 17 -7.59 -4.12 -18.40
N ARG A 18 -6.67 -3.90 -19.33
CA ARG A 18 -6.26 -4.92 -20.33
C ARG A 18 -5.27 -5.95 -19.79
N ARG A 19 -4.85 -5.82 -18.51
CA ARG A 19 -3.82 -6.65 -17.89
C ARG A 19 -2.43 -6.52 -18.55
N ASP A 20 -2.20 -5.42 -19.24
CA ASP A 20 -0.88 -5.07 -19.78
C ASP A 20 -0.09 -4.28 -18.73
N TYR A 21 0.23 -4.99 -17.64
CA TYR A 21 0.78 -4.40 -16.43
C TYR A 21 2.19 -3.83 -16.63
N ASP A 22 3.01 -4.57 -17.41
CA ASP A 22 4.37 -4.14 -17.69
C ASP A 22 4.40 -2.86 -18.51
N ALA A 23 3.55 -2.76 -19.55
CA ALA A 23 3.40 -1.55 -20.34
C ALA A 23 2.89 -0.38 -19.49
N ALA A 24 1.91 -0.62 -18.61
CA ALA A 24 1.40 0.38 -17.69
C ALA A 24 2.50 0.89 -16.74
N ARG A 25 3.29 -0.01 -16.14
CA ARG A 25 4.40 0.34 -15.26
C ARG A 25 5.49 1.09 -15.99
N TYR A 26 5.91 0.59 -17.16
CA TYR A 26 6.91 1.25 -17.99
C TYR A 26 6.47 2.66 -18.38
N GLY A 27 5.22 2.81 -18.87
CA GLY A 27 4.64 4.11 -19.23
C GLY A 27 4.62 5.06 -18.03
N TYR A 28 4.24 4.61 -16.84
CA TYR A 28 4.27 5.42 -15.64
C TYR A 28 5.68 5.93 -15.31
N LEU A 29 6.68 5.05 -15.34
CA LEU A 29 8.07 5.42 -15.05
C LEU A 29 8.64 6.45 -16.03
N GLN A 30 8.24 6.40 -17.32
CA GLN A 30 8.66 7.38 -18.33
C GLN A 30 8.07 8.79 -18.08
N LEU A 31 7.05 8.90 -17.28
CA LEU A 31 6.36 10.16 -16.98
C LEU A 31 6.83 10.82 -15.70
N LEU A 32 7.54 10.09 -14.87
CA LEU A 32 8.07 10.63 -13.62
C LEU A 32 9.18 11.64 -13.89
N PRO A 33 9.20 12.76 -13.16
CA PRO A 33 10.34 13.66 -13.14
C PRO A 33 11.60 12.91 -12.68
N PRO A 34 12.80 13.28 -13.18
CA PRO A 34 14.06 12.58 -12.85
C PRO A 34 14.35 12.47 -11.34
N ASP A 35 13.95 13.48 -10.56
CA ASP A 35 14.09 13.51 -9.11
C ASP A 35 13.17 12.52 -8.39
N GLN A 36 12.05 12.14 -9.01
CA GLN A 36 11.13 11.14 -8.47
C GLN A 36 11.46 9.71 -8.90
N LEU A 37 12.19 9.53 -9.99
CA LEU A 37 12.62 8.19 -10.43
C LEU A 37 13.52 7.48 -9.41
N ASN A 38 14.33 8.23 -8.67
CA ASN A 38 15.22 7.69 -7.64
C ASN A 38 14.47 7.23 -6.38
N ASP A 39 13.23 7.69 -6.18
CA ASP A 39 12.40 7.39 -5.01
C ASP A 39 11.33 6.32 -5.30
N VAL A 40 11.38 5.72 -6.49
CA VAL A 40 10.48 4.63 -6.85
C VAL A 40 10.92 3.35 -6.15
N GLY A 41 10.41 3.17 -4.92
CA GLY A 41 10.55 1.94 -4.15
C GLY A 41 9.49 0.89 -4.50
N LEU A 42 9.23 -0.01 -3.57
CA LEU A 42 8.11 -0.97 -3.66
C LEU A 42 6.75 -0.27 -3.50
N ILE A 43 6.74 0.89 -2.86
CA ILE A 43 5.62 1.82 -2.73
C ILE A 43 6.13 3.22 -3.09
N SER A 44 5.40 3.96 -3.91
CA SER A 44 5.78 5.31 -4.34
C SER A 44 5.28 6.34 -3.32
N ASN A 45 6.09 7.40 -3.06
CA ASN A 45 5.72 8.50 -2.15
C ASN A 45 5.15 7.98 -0.81
N ALA A 46 5.91 7.10 -0.17
CA ALA A 46 5.51 6.36 1.02
C ALA A 46 5.36 7.25 2.28
N ASP A 47 6.00 8.40 2.25
CA ASP A 47 6.00 9.47 3.26
C ASP A 47 5.01 10.61 2.95
N PHE A 48 4.28 10.53 1.84
CA PHE A 48 3.36 11.56 1.36
C PHE A 48 3.98 12.97 1.17
N ASP A 49 5.28 13.11 1.22
CA ASP A 49 5.96 14.41 1.18
C ASP A 49 5.85 15.11 -0.18
N LYS A 50 5.58 14.34 -1.23
CA LYS A 50 5.42 14.86 -2.59
C LYS A 50 3.95 14.91 -2.99
N PRO A 51 3.54 15.91 -3.78
CA PRO A 51 2.22 15.89 -4.39
C PRO A 51 2.12 14.70 -5.35
N PRO A 52 1.00 13.94 -5.34
CA PRO A 52 0.81 12.85 -6.29
C PRO A 52 0.97 13.33 -7.73
N PHE A 53 1.77 12.61 -8.51
CA PHE A 53 1.95 12.88 -9.94
C PHE A 53 0.69 12.48 -10.73
N GLY A 54 0.01 11.43 -10.25
CA GLY A 54 -1.15 10.82 -10.87
C GLY A 54 -0.83 9.54 -11.64
N GLY A 55 -1.84 8.73 -11.85
CA GLY A 55 -1.73 7.42 -12.50
C GLY A 55 -1.80 6.25 -11.51
N PRO A 56 -1.91 5.02 -12.03
CA PRO A 56 -2.24 3.85 -11.20
C PRO A 56 -1.19 3.48 -10.17
N PHE A 57 0.11 3.75 -10.44
CA PHE A 57 1.22 3.43 -9.54
C PHE A 57 1.59 4.58 -8.60
N ASP A 58 0.76 5.62 -8.55
CA ASP A 58 0.85 6.70 -7.58
C ASP A 58 -0.37 6.66 -6.66
N TRP A 59 -0.40 7.52 -5.65
CA TRP A 59 -1.53 7.62 -4.76
C TRP A 59 -2.76 8.17 -5.47
N HIS A 60 -3.82 7.37 -5.49
CA HIS A 60 -5.16 7.82 -5.79
C HIS A 60 -5.86 8.16 -4.47
N ILE A 61 -6.11 9.45 -4.24
CA ILE A 61 -6.71 9.95 -3.00
C ILE A 61 -7.95 10.73 -3.37
N LYS A 62 -9.10 10.19 -3.00
CA LYS A 62 -10.40 10.80 -3.28
C LYS A 62 -11.29 10.70 -2.06
N GLY A 63 -11.66 11.85 -1.49
CA GLY A 63 -12.76 11.95 -0.53
C GLY A 63 -14.11 11.69 -1.23
N GLY A 64 -15.11 11.43 -0.42
CA GLY A 64 -16.47 11.16 -0.92
C GLY A 64 -17.53 11.56 0.09
N SER A 65 -18.63 10.82 0.17
CA SER A 65 -19.67 11.14 1.13
C SER A 65 -19.14 11.07 2.56
N GLY A 66 -19.35 12.13 3.34
CA GLY A 66 -19.00 12.18 4.76
C GLY A 66 -17.51 12.13 5.09
N VAL A 67 -16.60 12.23 4.11
CA VAL A 67 -15.17 12.23 4.36
C VAL A 67 -14.41 13.11 3.38
N LYS A 68 -13.45 13.87 3.90
CA LYS A 68 -12.43 14.59 3.15
C LYS A 68 -11.12 13.82 3.27
N ALA A 69 -10.46 13.54 2.15
CA ALA A 69 -9.15 12.87 2.10
C ALA A 69 -8.19 13.75 1.31
N GLU A 70 -7.05 14.10 1.92
CA GLU A 70 -6.04 14.96 1.31
C GLU A 70 -4.66 14.78 1.94
N ILE A 71 -3.61 15.15 1.23
CA ILE A 71 -2.25 15.24 1.78
C ILE A 71 -2.06 16.65 2.33
N VAL A 72 -1.74 16.76 3.61
CA VAL A 72 -1.59 18.05 4.33
C VAL A 72 -0.22 18.16 4.99
N SER A 73 0.29 19.39 5.14
CA SER A 73 1.47 19.64 5.96
C SER A 73 1.14 19.45 7.43
N GLN A 74 2.07 18.87 8.18
CA GLN A 74 1.94 18.69 9.62
C GLN A 74 2.23 20.01 10.34
N GLN A 75 1.43 20.33 11.38
CA GLN A 75 1.58 21.62 12.10
C GLN A 75 2.91 21.74 12.83
N ASP A 76 3.38 20.64 13.40
CA ASP A 76 4.64 20.53 14.15
C ASP A 76 5.86 20.32 13.23
N ARG A 77 5.63 19.91 11.98
CA ARG A 77 6.65 19.64 10.96
C ARG A 77 6.21 20.17 9.59
N PRO A 78 6.34 21.47 9.30
CA PRO A 78 5.76 22.07 8.09
C PRO A 78 6.29 21.52 6.76
N LYS A 79 7.46 20.88 6.76
CA LYS A 79 8.04 20.21 5.58
C LYS A 79 7.60 18.76 5.42
N ASP A 80 7.14 18.16 6.50
CA ASP A 80 6.59 16.82 6.57
C ASP A 80 5.11 16.86 6.22
N ARG A 81 4.66 15.97 5.37
CA ARG A 81 3.27 15.85 4.96
C ARG A 81 2.72 14.50 5.38
N ALA A 82 1.42 14.41 5.51
CA ALA A 82 0.74 13.18 5.86
C ALA A 82 -0.59 13.09 5.12
N LEU A 83 -1.08 11.89 4.90
CA LEU A 83 -2.44 11.65 4.43
C LEU A 83 -3.42 11.86 5.58
N LEU A 84 -4.32 12.83 5.43
CA LEU A 84 -5.38 13.13 6.38
C LEU A 84 -6.74 12.68 5.82
N LEU A 85 -7.47 11.91 6.65
CA LEU A 85 -8.89 11.65 6.46
C LEU A 85 -9.67 12.32 7.58
N GLN A 86 -10.59 13.23 7.20
CA GLN A 86 -11.52 13.88 8.13
C GLN A 86 -12.92 13.35 7.88
N PHE A 87 -13.49 12.70 8.90
CA PHE A 87 -14.82 12.09 8.86
C PHE A 87 -15.83 13.03 9.51
N GLY A 88 -16.82 13.44 8.74
CA GLY A 88 -18.03 14.10 9.28
C GLY A 88 -18.97 13.04 9.87
N SER A 89 -19.88 13.48 10.73
CA SER A 89 -20.91 12.55 11.27
C SER A 89 -21.82 12.06 10.16
N GLY A 90 -21.77 10.76 9.82
CA GLY A 90 -22.62 10.18 8.80
C GLY A 90 -22.02 8.99 8.06
N ARG A 91 -22.73 8.53 7.03
CA ARG A 91 -22.26 7.47 6.16
C ARG A 91 -21.07 7.98 5.34
N THR A 92 -20.00 7.20 5.31
CA THR A 92 -18.75 7.55 4.65
C THR A 92 -18.46 6.68 3.44
N SER A 93 -17.88 7.30 2.42
CA SER A 93 -17.25 6.60 1.31
C SER A 93 -16.03 7.40 0.87
N PHE A 94 -14.94 6.72 0.57
CA PHE A 94 -13.69 7.32 0.07
C PHE A 94 -12.91 6.29 -0.73
N GLU A 95 -11.91 6.75 -1.45
CA GLU A 95 -11.01 5.91 -2.22
C GLU A 95 -9.59 6.40 -1.99
N VAL A 96 -8.78 5.56 -1.36
CA VAL A 96 -7.34 5.78 -1.15
C VAL A 96 -6.64 4.49 -1.51
N LEU A 97 -5.87 4.51 -2.60
CA LEU A 97 -5.20 3.32 -3.09
C LEU A 97 -3.95 3.63 -3.90
N GLN A 98 -3.10 2.61 -4.05
CA GLN A 98 -1.97 2.60 -4.97
C GLN A 98 -1.79 1.18 -5.52
N TYR A 99 -1.54 1.06 -6.84
CA TYR A 99 -1.16 -0.21 -7.44
C TYR A 99 0.32 -0.51 -7.18
N LEU A 100 0.62 -1.77 -6.89
CA LEU A 100 1.97 -2.26 -6.63
C LEU A 100 2.29 -3.42 -7.58
N MET A 101 3.58 -3.60 -7.89
CA MET A 101 4.09 -4.76 -8.63
C MET A 101 5.17 -5.44 -7.78
N LEU A 102 4.71 -6.11 -6.73
CA LEU A 102 5.58 -6.89 -5.85
C LEU A 102 5.80 -8.29 -6.46
N THR A 103 7.05 -8.72 -6.49
CA THR A 103 7.37 -10.09 -6.91
C THR A 103 6.86 -11.12 -5.90
N PRO A 104 6.63 -12.39 -6.30
CA PRO A 104 6.21 -13.42 -5.35
C PRO A 104 7.12 -13.52 -4.14
N GLY A 105 6.53 -13.58 -2.95
CA GLY A 105 7.28 -13.62 -1.68
C GLY A 105 6.50 -13.13 -0.49
N ARG A 106 7.18 -13.07 0.65
CA ARG A 106 6.64 -12.51 1.90
C ARG A 106 7.20 -11.11 2.12
N TYR A 107 6.36 -10.24 2.65
CA TYR A 107 6.68 -8.83 2.87
C TYR A 107 6.21 -8.38 4.24
N ASN A 108 7.07 -7.65 4.93
CA ASN A 108 6.68 -6.85 6.07
C ASN A 108 6.19 -5.49 5.55
N PHE A 109 5.03 -5.08 6.02
CA PHE A 109 4.44 -3.76 5.79
C PHE A 109 4.26 -3.06 7.13
N SER A 110 4.50 -1.77 7.18
CA SER A 110 4.06 -0.93 8.27
C SER A 110 3.62 0.44 7.77
N VAL A 111 2.78 1.08 8.53
CA VAL A 111 2.33 2.46 8.35
C VAL A 111 2.15 3.08 9.73
N GLU A 112 2.51 4.33 9.89
CA GLU A 112 2.22 5.09 11.09
C GLU A 112 0.84 5.74 11.00
N ALA A 113 0.10 5.71 12.10
CA ALA A 113 -1.22 6.34 12.21
C ALA A 113 -1.32 7.17 13.50
N ARG A 114 -2.07 8.29 13.43
CA ARG A 114 -2.36 9.16 14.57
C ARG A 114 -3.75 9.77 14.41
N GLY A 115 -4.43 10.04 15.51
CA GLY A 115 -5.71 10.74 15.53
C GLY A 115 -6.81 10.02 16.26
N GLU A 116 -8.04 10.31 15.92
CA GLU A 116 -9.23 9.73 16.52
C GLU A 116 -10.18 9.23 15.43
N PHE A 117 -10.69 8.03 15.61
CA PHE A 117 -11.70 7.44 14.74
C PHE A 117 -12.79 6.76 15.57
N THR A 118 -14.02 7.19 15.40
CA THR A 118 -15.20 6.66 16.07
C THR A 118 -16.17 6.09 15.05
N GLY A 119 -16.55 4.83 15.23
CA GLY A 119 -17.50 4.13 14.37
C GLY A 119 -17.74 2.70 14.83
N PRO A 120 -18.69 1.98 14.24
CA PRO A 120 -18.91 0.56 14.50
C PRO A 120 -17.74 -0.34 14.02
N ARG A 121 -16.99 0.13 13.05
CA ARG A 121 -15.84 -0.54 12.44
C ARG A 121 -14.72 0.47 12.26
N GLY A 122 -13.46 -0.02 12.18
CA GLY A 122 -12.30 0.84 12.02
C GLY A 122 -11.71 0.80 10.60
N LEU A 123 -10.61 1.51 10.46
CA LEU A 123 -9.86 1.64 9.21
C LEU A 123 -8.76 0.58 9.15
N VAL A 124 -8.58 -0.03 7.98
CA VAL A 124 -7.51 -1.00 7.71
C VAL A 124 -6.84 -0.69 6.39
N TRP A 125 -5.53 -0.88 6.34
CA TRP A 125 -4.80 -1.00 5.09
C TRP A 125 -4.82 -2.45 4.65
N ARG A 126 -5.26 -2.70 3.43
CA ARG A 126 -5.39 -4.04 2.87
C ARG A 126 -4.66 -4.15 1.55
N LEU A 127 -3.90 -5.22 1.37
CA LEU A 127 -3.32 -5.59 0.09
C LEU A 127 -4.17 -6.68 -0.54
N VAL A 128 -4.60 -6.48 -1.78
CA VAL A 128 -5.37 -7.45 -2.55
C VAL A 128 -4.76 -7.67 -3.92
N CYS A 129 -4.92 -8.85 -4.48
CA CYS A 129 -4.60 -9.12 -5.87
C CYS A 129 -5.60 -8.44 -6.80
N VAL A 130 -5.12 -7.81 -7.88
CA VAL A 130 -5.99 -7.07 -8.81
C VAL A 130 -6.91 -8.01 -9.58
N ASP A 131 -6.40 -9.16 -10.01
CA ASP A 131 -7.09 -10.06 -10.93
C ASP A 131 -8.28 -10.79 -10.29
N ASP A 132 -8.12 -11.30 -9.09
CA ASP A 132 -9.10 -12.14 -8.40
C ASP A 132 -9.64 -11.55 -7.09
N LYS A 133 -9.19 -10.34 -6.73
CA LYS A 133 -9.57 -9.63 -5.50
C LYS A 133 -9.23 -10.38 -4.21
N ARG A 134 -8.37 -11.37 -4.27
CA ARG A 134 -7.92 -12.15 -3.12
C ARG A 134 -7.13 -11.27 -2.15
N LYS A 135 -7.50 -11.32 -0.88
CA LYS A 135 -6.77 -10.65 0.19
C LYS A 135 -5.42 -11.31 0.41
N LEU A 136 -4.35 -10.52 0.37
CA LEU A 136 -2.96 -10.94 0.58
C LEU A 136 -2.45 -10.62 1.98
N GLY A 137 -3.07 -9.66 2.65
CA GLY A 137 -2.78 -9.25 4.01
C GLY A 137 -3.50 -7.94 4.36
N GLU A 138 -3.51 -7.62 5.65
CA GLU A 138 -4.07 -6.36 6.14
C GLU A 138 -3.47 -5.96 7.50
N THR A 139 -3.48 -4.68 7.82
CA THR A 139 -3.07 -4.16 9.13
C THR A 139 -4.09 -4.49 10.21
N PRO A 140 -3.71 -4.39 11.47
CA PRO A 140 -4.68 -4.22 12.54
C PRO A 140 -5.64 -3.05 12.23
N MET A 141 -6.82 -3.10 12.81
CA MET A 141 -7.83 -2.06 12.64
C MET A 141 -7.48 -0.82 13.48
N PHE A 142 -7.43 0.37 12.85
CA PHE A 142 -7.38 1.62 13.59
C PHE A 142 -8.80 2.00 14.03
N LEU A 143 -9.02 1.98 15.32
CA LEU A 143 -10.29 2.34 15.96
C LEU A 143 -10.00 2.95 17.33
N GLY A 144 -10.69 4.02 17.71
CA GLY A 144 -10.43 4.75 18.94
C GLY A 144 -9.46 5.90 18.73
N GLN A 145 -8.56 6.14 19.69
CA GLN A 145 -7.68 7.30 19.72
C GLN A 145 -6.21 6.90 19.85
N ALA A 146 -5.34 7.61 19.12
CA ALA A 146 -3.89 7.59 19.26
C ALA A 146 -3.38 9.04 19.23
N GLU A 147 -2.94 9.55 20.38
CA GLU A 147 -2.43 10.93 20.52
C GLU A 147 -1.07 11.10 19.83
N SER A 148 -0.25 10.06 19.82
CA SER A 148 1.04 10.00 19.14
C SER A 148 0.98 9.02 17.95
N TRP A 149 1.97 9.11 17.06
CA TRP A 149 2.14 8.16 15.98
C TRP A 149 2.30 6.74 16.51
N VAL A 150 1.48 5.81 16.03
CA VAL A 150 1.53 4.39 16.33
C VAL A 150 1.77 3.60 15.06
N GLU A 151 2.71 2.66 15.11
CA GLU A 151 2.99 1.77 13.99
C GLU A 151 1.93 0.69 13.89
N MET A 152 1.42 0.48 12.68
CA MET A 152 0.45 -0.57 12.33
C MET A 152 1.13 -1.58 11.40
N PRO A 153 1.72 -2.66 11.93
CA PRO A 153 2.42 -3.65 11.13
C PRO A 153 1.47 -4.65 10.48
N ALA A 154 1.88 -5.20 9.35
CA ALA A 154 1.20 -6.30 8.67
C ALA A 154 2.20 -7.21 7.94
N LEU A 155 1.80 -8.46 7.72
CA LEU A 155 2.50 -9.41 6.87
C LEU A 155 1.69 -9.63 5.59
N PHE A 156 2.33 -9.44 4.45
CA PHE A 156 1.75 -9.71 3.15
C PHE A 156 2.43 -10.91 2.49
N SER A 157 1.63 -11.77 1.86
CA SER A 157 2.15 -12.88 1.06
C SER A 157 1.66 -12.75 -0.36
N VAL A 158 2.58 -12.52 -1.29
CA VAL A 158 2.29 -12.36 -2.72
C VAL A 158 2.57 -13.69 -3.42
N PRO A 159 1.56 -14.36 -3.98
CA PRO A 159 1.75 -15.59 -4.73
C PRO A 159 2.16 -15.32 -6.18
N ALA A 160 2.66 -16.37 -6.86
CA ALA A 160 3.16 -16.25 -8.23
C ALA A 160 2.09 -15.88 -9.27
N ASP A 161 0.83 -16.17 -8.99
CA ASP A 161 -0.31 -15.89 -9.85
C ASP A 161 -0.94 -14.51 -9.63
N CYS A 162 -0.26 -13.62 -8.90
CA CYS A 162 -0.72 -12.26 -8.61
C CYS A 162 0.33 -11.22 -9.05
N PRO A 163 0.39 -10.87 -10.35
CA PRO A 163 1.41 -9.96 -10.89
C PRO A 163 1.26 -8.52 -10.42
N VAL A 164 0.02 -8.08 -10.13
CA VAL A 164 -0.28 -6.72 -9.66
C VAL A 164 -1.19 -6.77 -8.44
N GLN A 165 -0.84 -5.97 -7.46
CA GLN A 165 -1.57 -5.82 -6.22
C GLN A 165 -2.10 -4.39 -6.10
N VAL A 166 -3.14 -4.20 -5.31
CA VAL A 166 -3.58 -2.88 -4.87
C VAL A 166 -3.53 -2.79 -3.35
N LEU A 167 -2.77 -1.82 -2.85
CA LEU A 167 -2.79 -1.41 -1.45
C LEU A 167 -3.89 -0.37 -1.30
N THR A 168 -4.85 -0.61 -0.43
CA THR A 168 -5.98 0.29 -0.24
C THR A 168 -6.29 0.50 1.23
N LEU A 169 -6.62 1.74 1.58
CA LEU A 169 -7.23 2.07 2.87
C LEU A 169 -8.74 1.95 2.74
N LEU A 170 -9.34 1.27 3.67
CA LEU A 170 -10.80 1.11 3.69
C LEU A 170 -11.37 1.07 5.11
N LEU A 171 -12.63 1.47 5.23
CA LEU A 171 -13.44 1.17 6.40
C LEU A 171 -13.90 -0.29 6.30
N ASP A 172 -13.55 -1.13 7.29
CA ASP A 172 -13.86 -2.57 7.27
C ASP A 172 -15.34 -2.85 7.57
N ALA A 173 -16.24 -2.08 6.95
CA ALA A 173 -17.67 -2.21 7.10
C ALA A 173 -18.21 -3.40 6.28
N ARG A 174 -19.06 -4.22 6.91
CA ARG A 174 -19.72 -5.39 6.29
C ARG A 174 -21.15 -5.09 5.88
N ALA A 175 -21.74 -4.02 6.42
CA ALA A 175 -23.10 -3.58 6.15
C ALA A 175 -23.17 -2.05 6.04
N PRO A 176 -24.17 -1.50 5.33
CA PRO A 176 -24.33 -0.04 5.22
C PRO A 176 -24.48 0.69 6.56
N SER A 177 -25.02 0.06 7.59
CA SER A 177 -25.13 0.61 8.95
C SER A 177 -23.76 0.76 9.64
N GLU A 178 -22.76 0.00 9.23
CA GLU A 178 -21.41 0.06 9.77
C GLU A 178 -20.54 1.13 9.10
N GLN A 179 -21.08 1.85 8.09
CA GLN A 179 -20.36 2.90 7.36
C GLN A 179 -20.46 4.27 8.04
N MET A 180 -21.03 4.34 9.23
CA MET A 180 -21.08 5.57 10.01
C MET A 180 -19.74 5.80 10.71
N ALA A 181 -19.15 6.97 10.50
CA ALA A 181 -17.85 7.30 11.09
C ALA A 181 -17.74 8.79 11.40
N SER A 182 -16.89 9.11 12.38
CA SER A 182 -16.49 10.48 12.72
C SER A 182 -15.05 10.50 13.22
N GLY A 183 -14.43 11.68 13.20
CA GLY A 183 -13.05 11.88 13.66
C GLY A 183 -12.10 12.31 12.57
N ALA A 184 -10.79 12.26 12.88
CA ALA A 184 -9.73 12.59 11.96
C ALA A 184 -8.52 11.68 12.19
N VAL A 185 -8.00 11.10 11.11
CA VAL A 185 -6.86 10.18 11.16
C VAL A 185 -5.82 10.61 10.15
N TRP A 186 -4.58 10.66 10.61
CA TRP A 186 -3.39 10.88 9.79
C TRP A 186 -2.65 9.57 9.57
N TYR A 187 -2.12 9.39 8.37
CA TYR A 187 -1.24 8.27 8.01
C TYR A 187 0.04 8.79 7.39
N ASP A 188 1.16 8.15 7.74
CA ASP A 188 2.49 8.54 7.27
C ASP A 188 3.47 7.36 7.31
N ASN A 189 4.69 7.57 6.81
CA ASN A 189 5.84 6.66 6.97
C ASN A 189 5.55 5.20 6.61
N MET A 190 4.95 4.98 5.45
CA MET A 190 4.71 3.63 4.95
C MET A 190 6.00 2.94 4.56
N LYS A 191 6.11 1.67 4.90
CA LYS A 191 7.28 0.86 4.58
C LYS A 191 6.87 -0.52 4.12
N ILE A 192 7.42 -0.96 2.99
CA ILE A 192 7.34 -2.34 2.52
C ILE A 192 8.75 -2.89 2.39
N THR A 193 9.03 -4.03 3.02
CA THR A 193 10.30 -4.72 2.90
C THR A 193 10.07 -6.19 2.64
N ARG A 194 10.81 -6.76 1.69
CA ARG A 194 10.75 -8.19 1.42
C ARG A 194 11.47 -8.96 2.52
N GLU A 195 10.86 -10.05 3.00
CA GLU A 195 11.57 -10.99 3.87
C GLU A 195 12.64 -11.72 3.06
N GLU A 196 13.88 -11.70 3.55
CA GLU A 196 14.94 -12.53 2.98
C GLU A 196 14.66 -14.00 3.30
N SER A 197 14.60 -14.84 2.27
CA SER A 197 14.56 -16.30 2.48
C SER A 197 15.88 -16.70 3.14
N LYS A 198 15.87 -17.08 4.40
CA LYS A 198 17.02 -17.73 5.03
C LYS A 198 17.29 -19.01 4.25
N THR A 199 18.28 -18.99 3.37
CA THR A 199 18.81 -20.21 2.74
C THR A 199 19.33 -21.09 3.88
N VAL A 200 18.58 -22.13 4.24
CA VAL A 200 19.08 -23.18 5.13
C VAL A 200 20.17 -23.89 4.33
N VAL A 201 21.42 -23.50 4.57
CA VAL A 201 22.56 -24.27 4.09
C VAL A 201 22.50 -25.62 4.80
N ALA A 202 22.15 -26.66 4.06
CA ALA A 202 22.21 -28.02 4.58
C ALA A 202 23.64 -28.31 5.07
N PRO A 203 23.79 -28.90 6.27
CA PRO A 203 25.14 -29.23 6.76
C PRO A 203 25.82 -30.18 5.77
N PRO A 204 27.14 -30.03 5.55
CA PRO A 204 27.87 -30.90 4.65
C PRO A 204 27.74 -32.36 5.09
N MET A 205 27.30 -33.20 4.18
CA MET A 205 27.23 -34.65 4.41
C MET A 205 28.61 -35.15 4.77
N SER A 206 28.79 -35.69 5.97
CA SER A 206 30.02 -36.35 6.39
C SER A 206 30.33 -37.53 5.48
N PRO A 207 31.59 -37.69 5.03
CA PRO A 207 31.96 -38.81 4.18
C PRO A 207 31.79 -40.13 4.95
N THR A 208 30.98 -41.02 4.41
CA THR A 208 30.82 -42.38 4.92
C THR A 208 32.16 -43.12 4.72
N THR A 209 32.87 -43.36 5.80
CA THR A 209 34.06 -44.23 5.79
C THR A 209 33.62 -45.66 5.51
N ARG A 210 33.88 -46.13 4.29
CA ARG A 210 33.81 -47.56 3.96
C ARG A 210 34.94 -48.27 4.72
N SER A 211 34.53 -49.00 5.76
CA SER A 211 35.39 -50.00 6.41
C SER A 211 35.56 -51.17 5.44
N GLY A 212 36.75 -51.27 4.86
CA GLY A 212 37.14 -52.46 4.11
C GLY A 212 37.54 -53.56 5.10
N ASN A 213 36.74 -54.62 5.14
CA ASN A 213 37.20 -55.88 5.74
C ASN A 213 37.87 -56.72 4.63
N GLY A 214 39.18 -56.82 4.73
CA GLY A 214 39.95 -57.82 3.98
C GLY A 214 39.93 -59.18 4.71
N LYS A 215 39.59 -60.17 3.97
CA LYS A 215 40.22 -61.50 3.98
C LYS A 215 39.99 -62.16 2.64
#